data_c35273fff1bf961363d66332028c74f1
#
_entry.id   c35273fff1bf961363d66332028c74f1
#
_cell.length_a   1.000
_cell.length_b   1.000
_cell.length_c   1.000
_cell.angle_alpha   90.00
_cell.angle_beta   90.00
_cell.angle_gamma   90.00
#
_symmetry.space_group_name_H-M   'P 1'
#
loop_
_entity.id
_entity.type
_entity.pdbx_description
1 polymer ?
#
loop_
_entity_poly.entity_id
_entity_poly.type
_entity_poly.pdbx_seq_one_letter_code
_entity_poly.pdbx_strand_id
1 'polypeptide(L)'
;MQRRAFLTNTILSAVAVSTSGFIRFTGDHFVGECETTSDILGPFYRPNSPVRKHLVIPGEKGSPVALSGYIRHTDCTTPYKNAKIELWHCDQKGVYDNQSSEFRYRGTTFSDANGHYSFQTIFPIPYEAEPGIIRPAHFHLMITAEGYQPLVTQLYFNGDAHIKEDAYASSPKAKKRILDVQKSNTGITNVVYDVSMSEVLHLEAATLTKLNGSYTDVSNKKKTIELFSFNNTLWMKNEAFGNKFEYAGNNLFEEASNPANHYWKLQFTIAEGGAIRISESYIDDHLKKHAFVYQKNQIK
;
A
#
# COMPACT_ATOMS: atom_id res chain seq x y z
N MET A 1 -45.26 -8.66 -41.92
CA MET A 1 -44.48 -7.52 -41.38
C MET A 1 -44.05 -7.86 -39.98
N GLN A 2 -42.80 -8.33 -39.80
CA GLN A 2 -42.22 -8.61 -38.50
C GLN A 2 -41.39 -7.41 -38.08
N ARG A 3 -41.76 -6.79 -36.95
CA ARG A 3 -40.99 -5.72 -36.31
C ARG A 3 -39.87 -6.35 -35.50
N ARG A 4 -38.63 -6.15 -35.92
CA ARG A 4 -37.43 -6.46 -35.15
C ARG A 4 -37.31 -5.43 -34.02
N ALA A 5 -37.39 -5.89 -32.77
CA ALA A 5 -37.03 -5.10 -31.60
C ALA A 5 -35.52 -5.04 -31.49
N PHE A 6 -34.95 -3.84 -31.60
CA PHE A 6 -33.57 -3.53 -31.24
C PHE A 6 -33.49 -3.51 -29.72
N LEU A 7 -32.88 -4.52 -29.12
CA LEU A 7 -32.43 -4.44 -27.73
C LEU A 7 -31.12 -3.67 -27.70
N THR A 8 -31.22 -2.40 -27.36
CA THR A 8 -30.05 -1.59 -26.97
C THR A 8 -29.63 -2.04 -25.58
N ASN A 9 -28.47 -2.68 -25.48
CA ASN A 9 -27.80 -2.92 -24.21
C ASN A 9 -27.33 -1.60 -23.65
N THR A 10 -28.16 -0.97 -22.86
CA THR A 10 -27.77 0.14 -22.01
C THR A 10 -27.13 -0.49 -20.78
N ILE A 11 -25.78 -0.43 -20.68
CA ILE A 11 -25.07 -0.72 -19.44
C ILE A 11 -25.48 0.37 -18.48
N LEU A 12 -26.41 0.07 -17.57
CA LEU A 12 -26.71 0.92 -16.43
C LEU A 12 -25.49 0.81 -15.48
N SER A 13 -24.62 1.81 -15.54
CA SER A 13 -23.66 2.04 -14.48
C SER A 13 -24.44 2.51 -13.25
N ALA A 14 -24.81 1.58 -12.38
CA ALA A 14 -25.41 1.91 -11.10
C ALA A 14 -24.33 2.56 -10.22
N VAL A 15 -24.33 3.87 -10.12
CA VAL A 15 -23.56 4.60 -9.11
C VAL A 15 -24.33 4.50 -7.81
N ALA A 16 -23.93 3.58 -6.94
CA ALA A 16 -24.42 3.53 -5.57
C ALA A 16 -23.73 4.65 -4.79
N VAL A 17 -24.42 5.74 -4.52
CA VAL A 17 -23.96 6.80 -3.62
C VAL A 17 -24.24 6.31 -2.19
N SER A 18 -23.23 5.79 -1.50
CA SER A 18 -23.29 5.61 -0.06
C SER A 18 -22.81 6.90 0.63
N THR A 19 -23.32 7.19 1.81
CA THR A 19 -22.94 8.38 2.60
C THR A 19 -21.49 8.33 3.11
N SER A 20 -20.72 7.33 2.72
CA SER A 20 -19.37 7.04 3.21
C SER A 20 -18.30 6.83 2.11
N GLY A 21 -18.59 7.14 0.84
CA GLY A 21 -17.59 7.05 -0.24
C GLY A 21 -18.18 6.56 -1.56
N PHE A 22 -17.47 6.82 -2.65
CA PHE A 22 -17.80 6.32 -3.98
C PHE A 22 -17.23 4.92 -4.16
N ILE A 23 -18.05 4.01 -4.70
CA ILE A 23 -17.57 2.70 -5.16
C ILE A 23 -17.31 2.82 -6.65
N ARG A 24 -16.09 2.52 -7.07
CA ARG A 24 -15.67 2.49 -8.47
C ARG A 24 -15.51 1.05 -8.94
N PHE A 25 -16.11 0.73 -10.07
CA PHE A 25 -15.84 -0.53 -10.77
C PHE A 25 -14.55 -0.40 -11.57
N THR A 26 -13.59 -1.28 -11.34
CA THR A 26 -12.26 -1.27 -12.00
C THR A 26 -12.21 -2.20 -13.22
N GLY A 27 -13.35 -2.79 -13.61
CA GLY A 27 -13.48 -3.66 -14.77
C GLY A 27 -13.63 -5.14 -14.42
N ASP A 28 -13.16 -5.54 -13.26
CA ASP A 28 -13.23 -6.90 -12.72
C ASP A 28 -13.73 -6.96 -11.26
N HIS A 29 -13.62 -5.84 -10.52
CA HIS A 29 -14.11 -5.75 -9.13
C HIS A 29 -14.48 -4.32 -8.75
N PHE A 30 -15.18 -4.17 -7.64
CA PHE A 30 -15.53 -2.87 -7.05
C PHE A 30 -14.47 -2.46 -6.03
N VAL A 31 -13.94 -1.25 -6.18
CA VAL A 31 -12.98 -0.64 -5.23
C VAL A 31 -13.63 0.58 -4.61
N GLY A 32 -13.61 0.65 -3.28
CA GLY A 32 -14.00 1.85 -2.55
C GLY A 32 -12.90 2.92 -2.64
N GLU A 33 -13.28 4.20 -2.73
CA GLU A 33 -12.31 5.30 -2.66
C GLU A 33 -11.63 5.43 -1.28
N CYS A 34 -12.08 4.66 -0.31
CA CYS A 34 -11.52 4.61 1.03
C CYS A 34 -10.35 3.63 1.16
N GLU A 35 -9.99 2.89 0.11
CA GLU A 35 -8.88 1.94 0.15
C GLU A 35 -7.64 2.59 0.76
N THR A 36 -7.04 1.88 1.71
CA THR A 36 -5.88 2.36 2.43
C THR A 36 -4.62 2.08 1.63
N THR A 37 -3.84 3.12 1.38
CA THR A 37 -2.59 2.98 0.62
C THR A 37 -1.47 2.39 1.46
N SER A 38 -0.69 1.48 0.84
CA SER A 38 0.53 0.92 1.42
C SER A 38 1.68 1.93 1.46
N ASP A 39 2.69 1.60 2.28
CA ASP A 39 3.99 2.25 2.34
C ASP A 39 5.07 1.19 2.56
N ILE A 40 6.33 1.60 2.68
CA ILE A 40 7.43 0.68 2.96
C ILE A 40 7.35 0.09 4.36
N LEU A 41 7.80 -1.15 4.49
CA LEU A 41 7.99 -1.81 5.79
C LEU A 41 9.07 -1.12 6.61
N GLY A 42 10.09 -0.61 5.94
CA GLY A 42 11.29 -0.07 6.57
C GLY A 42 12.20 -1.14 7.17
N PRO A 43 13.43 -0.77 7.56
CA PRO A 43 14.43 -1.73 8.04
C PRO A 43 14.22 -2.17 9.49
N PHE A 44 13.26 -1.59 10.20
CA PHE A 44 13.09 -1.77 11.64
C PHE A 44 11.94 -2.70 12.04
N TYR A 45 11.28 -3.37 11.09
CA TYR A 45 10.26 -4.35 11.42
C TYR A 45 10.85 -5.55 12.17
N ARG A 46 10.16 -5.97 13.23
CA ARG A 46 10.48 -7.20 13.98
C ARG A 46 9.22 -8.04 14.13
N PRO A 47 9.22 -9.28 13.65
CA PRO A 47 8.08 -10.18 13.83
C PRO A 47 7.89 -10.56 15.30
N ASN A 48 6.71 -11.05 15.62
CA ASN A 48 6.35 -11.59 16.93
C ASN A 48 6.35 -10.55 18.06
N SER A 49 5.99 -9.30 17.76
CA SER A 49 5.76 -8.32 18.82
C SER A 49 4.65 -8.81 19.77
N PRO A 50 4.79 -8.59 21.09
CA PRO A 50 3.85 -9.11 22.06
C PRO A 50 2.44 -8.54 21.88
N VAL A 51 1.42 -9.34 22.24
CA VAL A 51 0.03 -8.90 22.22
C VAL A 51 -0.17 -7.92 23.38
N ARG A 52 -0.13 -6.65 23.06
CA ARG A 52 -0.34 -5.54 24.00
C ARG A 52 -0.68 -4.26 23.25
N LYS A 53 -1.55 -3.44 23.80
CA LYS A 53 -1.93 -2.14 23.27
C LYS A 53 -1.44 -0.95 24.08
N HIS A 54 -0.85 -1.22 25.26
CA HIS A 54 -0.19 -0.21 26.08
C HIS A 54 1.32 -0.30 25.87
N LEU A 55 1.88 0.68 25.17
CA LEU A 55 3.30 0.71 24.79
C LEU A 55 4.09 1.79 25.55
N VAL A 56 3.41 2.56 26.42
CA VAL A 56 4.05 3.55 27.27
C VAL A 56 4.94 2.83 28.29
N ILE A 57 6.20 3.24 28.36
CA ILE A 57 7.19 2.65 29.29
C ILE A 57 7.26 3.55 30.52
N PRO A 58 7.01 3.01 31.74
CA PRO A 58 7.08 3.78 32.97
C PRO A 58 8.45 4.43 33.15
N GLY A 59 8.43 5.73 33.49
CA GLY A 59 9.67 6.49 33.72
C GLY A 59 10.33 7.06 32.45
N GLU A 60 9.90 6.70 31.27
CA GLU A 60 10.38 7.31 30.04
C GLU A 60 9.58 8.56 29.66
N LYS A 61 10.29 9.52 29.07
CA LYS A 61 9.70 10.76 28.58
C LYS A 61 9.01 10.53 27.24
N GLY A 62 7.98 11.28 26.95
CA GLY A 62 7.28 11.27 25.68
C GLY A 62 5.89 11.91 25.82
N SER A 63 5.39 12.51 24.75
CA SER A 63 4.03 13.03 24.71
C SER A 63 3.05 11.86 24.54
N PRO A 64 2.07 11.64 25.42
CA PRO A 64 1.18 10.50 25.33
C PRO A 64 0.28 10.59 24.08
N VAL A 65 0.08 9.44 23.43
CA VAL A 65 -0.78 9.29 22.25
C VAL A 65 -1.78 8.16 22.45
N ALA A 66 -3.01 8.40 22.03
CA ALA A 66 -4.02 7.39 21.79
C ALA A 66 -4.24 7.28 20.27
N LEU A 67 -3.76 6.19 19.68
CA LEU A 67 -4.05 5.82 18.31
C LEU A 67 -5.24 4.86 18.29
N SER A 68 -6.25 5.14 17.48
CA SER A 68 -7.40 4.26 17.31
C SER A 68 -7.96 4.35 15.89
N GLY A 69 -8.84 3.43 15.54
CA GLY A 69 -9.52 3.42 14.26
C GLY A 69 -10.31 2.13 14.06
N TYR A 70 -10.81 1.96 12.86
CA TYR A 70 -11.60 0.80 12.46
C TYR A 70 -10.98 0.09 11.28
N ILE A 71 -10.98 -1.24 11.33
CA ILE A 71 -10.63 -2.08 10.18
C ILE A 71 -11.94 -2.48 9.50
N ARG A 72 -12.00 -2.26 8.18
CA ARG A 72 -13.17 -2.55 7.35
C ARG A 72 -12.80 -3.41 6.15
N HIS A 73 -13.80 -4.10 5.63
CA HIS A 73 -13.73 -4.77 4.33
C HIS A 73 -13.55 -3.75 3.18
N THR A 74 -13.35 -4.24 1.97
CA THR A 74 -13.22 -3.41 0.75
C THR A 74 -14.44 -2.53 0.45
N ASP A 75 -15.60 -2.86 1.00
CA ASP A 75 -16.82 -2.05 0.89
C ASP A 75 -16.79 -0.77 1.71
N CYS A 76 -15.72 -0.53 2.50
CA CYS A 76 -15.49 0.66 3.32
C CYS A 76 -16.43 0.82 4.53
N THR A 77 -17.37 -0.07 4.71
CA THR A 77 -18.44 0.04 5.72
C THR A 77 -18.51 -1.13 6.66
N THR A 78 -18.39 -2.35 6.14
CA THR A 78 -18.49 -3.57 6.94
C THR A 78 -17.26 -3.74 7.84
N PRO A 79 -17.46 -3.84 9.17
CA PRO A 79 -16.37 -4.03 10.12
C PRO A 79 -15.67 -5.39 9.94
N TYR A 80 -14.33 -5.39 9.98
CA TYR A 80 -13.55 -6.62 9.98
C TYR A 80 -13.10 -6.97 11.39
N LYS A 81 -13.56 -8.12 11.89
CA LYS A 81 -13.21 -8.67 13.20
C LYS A 81 -11.95 -9.51 13.13
N ASN A 82 -11.12 -9.44 14.18
CA ASN A 82 -9.88 -10.22 14.34
C ASN A 82 -8.80 -9.92 13.28
N ALA A 83 -8.82 -8.77 12.62
CA ALA A 83 -7.63 -8.32 11.94
C ALA A 83 -6.50 -8.17 12.96
N LYS A 84 -5.31 -8.65 12.64
CA LYS A 84 -4.09 -8.46 13.44
C LYS A 84 -3.48 -7.12 13.07
N ILE A 85 -3.27 -6.24 14.04
CA ILE A 85 -2.65 -4.92 13.87
C ILE A 85 -1.35 -4.89 14.67
N GLU A 86 -0.24 -4.67 13.99
CA GLU A 86 1.09 -4.49 14.58
C GLU A 86 1.49 -3.03 14.44
N LEU A 87 1.90 -2.41 15.57
CA LEU A 87 2.40 -1.04 15.63
C LEU A 87 3.86 -1.05 16.05
N TRP A 88 4.71 -0.25 15.38
CA TRP A 88 6.06 0.06 15.85
C TRP A 88 6.47 1.48 15.48
N HIS A 89 7.32 2.08 16.32
CA HIS A 89 7.91 3.40 16.10
C HIS A 89 9.17 3.61 16.92
N CYS A 90 9.89 4.71 16.69
CA CYS A 90 11.06 5.10 17.45
C CYS A 90 10.70 5.69 18.82
N ASP A 91 11.67 5.72 19.73
CA ASP A 91 11.58 6.44 20.99
C ASP A 91 11.79 7.96 20.83
N GLN A 92 11.89 8.69 21.96
CA GLN A 92 12.12 10.15 21.98
C GLN A 92 13.58 10.57 21.62
N LYS A 93 14.41 9.62 21.22
CA LYS A 93 15.76 9.85 20.67
C LYS A 93 15.84 9.47 19.20
N GLY A 94 14.74 9.08 18.57
CA GLY A 94 14.71 8.58 17.21
C GLY A 94 15.21 7.14 17.04
N VAL A 95 15.34 6.39 18.15
CA VAL A 95 15.91 5.03 18.12
C VAL A 95 14.81 3.98 18.15
N TYR A 96 14.93 3.00 17.25
CA TYR A 96 14.08 1.81 17.26
C TYR A 96 14.69 0.69 18.10
N ASP A 97 13.88 0.03 18.91
CA ASP A 97 14.28 -1.18 19.60
C ASP A 97 14.32 -2.38 18.66
N ASN A 98 15.50 -2.70 18.16
CA ASN A 98 15.69 -3.78 17.20
C ASN A 98 16.15 -5.11 17.84
N GLN A 99 16.47 -5.13 19.14
CA GLN A 99 17.17 -6.28 19.74
C GLN A 99 16.62 -6.71 21.10
N SER A 100 16.07 -5.78 21.91
CA SER A 100 15.69 -6.15 23.29
C SER A 100 14.51 -7.12 23.32
N SER A 101 14.48 -7.97 24.33
CA SER A 101 13.36 -8.86 24.60
C SER A 101 12.07 -8.11 25.01
N GLU A 102 12.20 -6.83 25.36
CA GLU A 102 11.08 -6.00 25.81
C GLU A 102 10.20 -5.52 24.67
N PHE A 103 10.70 -5.53 23.41
CA PHE A 103 9.97 -5.01 22.24
C PHE A 103 9.46 -3.59 22.48
N ARG A 104 10.34 -2.67 22.90
CA ARG A 104 9.97 -1.30 23.28
C ARG A 104 9.28 -0.59 22.09
N TYR A 105 8.18 0.09 22.38
CA TYR A 105 7.33 0.76 21.38
C TYR A 105 6.88 -0.13 20.22
N ARG A 106 6.70 -1.41 20.51
CA ARG A 106 6.15 -2.42 19.58
C ARG A 106 5.04 -3.20 20.27
N GLY A 107 3.96 -3.41 19.55
CA GLY A 107 2.84 -4.19 20.08
C GLY A 107 1.91 -4.68 19.00
N THR A 108 1.18 -5.73 19.36
CA THR A 108 0.16 -6.35 18.53
C THR A 108 -1.20 -6.23 19.22
N THR A 109 -2.22 -5.89 18.47
CA THR A 109 -3.62 -5.96 18.91
C THR A 109 -4.47 -6.61 17.82
N PHE A 110 -5.76 -6.83 18.13
CA PHE A 110 -6.72 -7.36 17.18
C PHE A 110 -7.95 -6.46 17.17
N SER A 111 -8.57 -6.31 15.99
CA SER A 111 -9.82 -5.59 15.88
C SER A 111 -10.95 -6.36 16.59
N ASP A 112 -11.84 -5.65 17.25
CA ASP A 112 -13.01 -6.21 17.93
C ASP A 112 -14.16 -6.54 16.95
N ALA A 113 -15.33 -6.89 17.49
CA ALA A 113 -16.50 -7.26 16.69
C ALA A 113 -17.02 -6.10 15.82
N ASN A 114 -16.70 -4.85 16.19
CA ASN A 114 -17.04 -3.65 15.44
C ASN A 114 -15.89 -3.17 14.53
N GLY A 115 -14.83 -3.97 14.39
CA GLY A 115 -13.63 -3.61 13.64
C GLY A 115 -12.70 -2.64 14.37
N HIS A 116 -13.02 -2.21 15.60
CA HIS A 116 -12.25 -1.20 16.32
C HIS A 116 -10.92 -1.75 16.84
N TYR A 117 -9.86 -0.94 16.73
CA TYR A 117 -8.54 -1.18 17.35
C TYR A 117 -8.03 0.05 18.08
N SER A 118 -7.14 -0.12 19.04
CA SER A 118 -6.49 1.00 19.72
C SER A 118 -5.13 0.65 20.27
N PHE A 119 -4.26 1.68 20.37
CA PHE A 119 -2.98 1.65 21.07
C PHE A 119 -2.82 2.89 21.94
N GLN A 120 -2.10 2.76 23.05
CA GLN A 120 -1.60 3.85 23.86
C GLN A 120 -0.08 3.82 23.82
N THR A 121 0.53 4.92 23.40
CA THR A 121 1.97 5.03 23.22
C THR A 121 2.45 6.46 23.43
N ILE A 122 3.64 6.80 22.97
CA ILE A 122 4.15 8.16 22.92
C ILE A 122 4.23 8.65 21.48
N PHE A 123 4.18 9.96 21.27
CA PHE A 123 4.32 10.57 19.94
C PHE A 123 5.75 10.37 19.44
N PRO A 124 5.96 9.80 18.24
CA PRO A 124 7.30 9.64 17.67
C PRO A 124 7.91 11.00 17.32
N ILE A 125 9.20 11.03 17.06
CA ILE A 125 9.90 12.23 16.62
C ILE A 125 10.52 12.04 15.24
N PRO A 126 10.82 13.10 14.50
CA PRO A 126 11.67 13.02 13.32
C PRO A 126 13.05 12.48 13.70
N TYR A 127 13.66 11.69 12.83
CA TYR A 127 14.99 11.14 13.06
C TYR A 127 15.82 11.08 11.76
N GLU A 128 17.13 11.15 11.91
CA GLU A 128 18.07 10.98 10.81
C GLU A 128 18.21 9.48 10.49
N ALA A 129 17.69 9.07 9.32
CA ALA A 129 17.74 7.69 8.86
C ALA A 129 19.10 7.34 8.22
N GLU A 130 19.67 8.32 7.49
CA GLU A 130 20.99 8.28 6.86
C GLU A 130 21.58 9.69 6.93
N PRO A 131 22.90 9.87 6.81
CA PRO A 131 23.52 11.20 6.86
C PRO A 131 22.82 12.21 5.94
N GLY A 132 22.21 13.24 6.53
CA GLY A 132 21.48 14.29 5.83
C GLY A 132 20.06 13.94 5.40
N ILE A 133 19.57 12.72 5.67
CA ILE A 133 18.20 12.28 5.34
C ILE A 133 17.38 12.18 6.63
N ILE A 134 16.54 13.17 6.86
CA ILE A 134 15.65 13.20 8.04
C ILE A 134 14.28 12.67 7.65
N ARG A 135 13.84 11.60 8.32
CA ARG A 135 12.48 11.09 8.22
C ARG A 135 11.55 11.90 9.12
N PRO A 136 10.36 12.29 8.66
CA PRO A 136 9.33 12.89 9.52
C PRO A 136 8.92 11.92 10.64
N ALA A 137 8.32 12.46 11.70
CA ALA A 137 7.70 11.64 12.74
C ALA A 137 6.64 10.71 12.13
N HIS A 138 6.70 9.40 12.44
CA HIS A 138 5.74 8.45 11.89
C HIS A 138 5.52 7.22 12.75
N PHE A 139 4.34 6.66 12.63
CA PHE A 139 4.02 5.30 13.08
C PHE A 139 4.10 4.34 11.90
N HIS A 140 4.65 3.16 12.12
CA HIS A 140 4.48 2.03 11.24
C HIS A 140 3.31 1.17 11.69
N LEU A 141 2.51 0.72 10.76
CA LEU A 141 1.45 -0.25 10.97
C LEU A 141 1.58 -1.40 9.97
N MET A 142 1.37 -2.61 10.44
CA MET A 142 1.08 -3.75 9.57
C MET A 142 -0.24 -4.38 10.00
N ILE A 143 -1.16 -4.50 9.05
CA ILE A 143 -2.48 -5.09 9.25
C ILE A 143 -2.58 -6.35 8.41
N THR A 144 -2.92 -7.45 9.08
CA THR A 144 -3.14 -8.75 8.43
C THR A 144 -4.55 -9.22 8.72
N ALA A 145 -5.30 -9.52 7.67
CA ALA A 145 -6.66 -10.00 7.72
C ALA A 145 -6.82 -11.17 6.73
N GLU A 146 -7.53 -12.22 7.13
CA GLU A 146 -7.76 -13.40 6.28
C GLU A 146 -8.55 -12.99 5.03
N GLY A 147 -8.10 -13.45 3.86
CA GLY A 147 -8.70 -13.11 2.56
C GLY A 147 -8.25 -11.78 1.97
N TYR A 148 -7.39 -11.04 2.66
CA TYR A 148 -6.91 -9.72 2.22
C TYR A 148 -5.39 -9.68 2.06
N GLN A 149 -4.93 -8.74 1.23
CA GLN A 149 -3.51 -8.43 1.16
C GLN A 149 -3.05 -7.84 2.50
N PRO A 150 -1.91 -8.30 3.06
CA PRO A 150 -1.30 -7.62 4.20
C PRO A 150 -1.03 -6.15 3.85
N LEU A 151 -1.55 -5.24 4.65
CA LEU A 151 -1.30 -3.82 4.50
C LEU A 151 -0.12 -3.42 5.39
N VAL A 152 0.96 -2.97 4.77
CA VAL A 152 2.05 -2.26 5.44
C VAL A 152 1.89 -0.78 5.14
N THR A 153 1.89 0.07 6.16
CA THR A 153 1.68 1.50 5.97
C THR A 153 2.44 2.33 7.02
N GLN A 154 2.62 3.62 6.74
CA GLN A 154 3.19 4.59 7.66
C GLN A 154 2.24 5.76 7.82
N LEU A 155 2.03 6.21 9.05
CA LEU A 155 1.19 7.35 9.39
C LEU A 155 2.09 8.53 9.74
N TYR A 156 1.93 9.61 9.01
CA TYR A 156 2.63 10.87 9.19
C TYR A 156 1.70 11.91 9.84
N PHE A 157 2.24 13.03 10.29
CA PHE A 157 1.47 14.02 11.03
C PHE A 157 1.57 15.40 10.36
N ASN A 158 0.42 16.00 10.11
CA ASN A 158 0.36 17.32 9.48
C ASN A 158 1.11 18.36 10.32
N GLY A 159 1.86 19.21 9.64
CA GLY A 159 2.72 20.22 10.27
C GLY A 159 4.14 19.78 10.57
N ASP A 160 4.52 18.51 10.34
CA ASP A 160 5.91 18.09 10.39
C ASP A 160 6.70 18.73 9.23
N ALA A 161 7.80 19.42 9.56
CA ALA A 161 8.59 20.18 8.59
C ALA A 161 9.26 19.30 7.52
N HIS A 162 9.49 18.02 7.83
CA HIS A 162 10.25 17.09 6.98
C HIS A 162 9.38 16.36 5.96
N ILE A 163 8.05 16.47 5.99
CA ILE A 163 7.15 15.78 5.04
C ILE A 163 7.48 16.11 3.59
N LYS A 164 7.77 17.38 3.29
CA LYS A 164 7.97 17.82 1.90
C LYS A 164 9.24 17.25 1.27
N GLU A 165 10.26 16.98 2.08
CA GLU A 165 11.58 16.51 1.66
C GLU A 165 11.71 14.99 1.76
N ASP A 166 10.78 14.34 2.44
CA ASP A 166 10.76 12.89 2.60
C ASP A 166 10.18 12.20 1.36
N ALA A 167 10.93 11.27 0.79
CA ALA A 167 10.54 10.57 -0.44
C ALA A 167 9.21 9.82 -0.32
N TYR A 168 8.84 9.35 0.85
CA TYR A 168 7.63 8.55 1.10
C TYR A 168 6.45 9.41 1.53
N ALA A 169 6.68 10.34 2.47
CA ALA A 169 5.63 11.20 3.01
C ALA A 169 5.16 12.26 2.00
N SER A 170 6.02 12.74 1.08
CA SER A 170 5.64 13.70 0.04
C SER A 170 4.86 13.09 -1.12
N SER A 171 4.74 11.78 -1.16
CA SER A 171 4.08 11.04 -2.24
C SER A 171 2.58 11.37 -2.33
N PRO A 172 2.01 11.42 -3.54
CA PRO A 172 0.56 11.53 -3.72
C PRO A 172 -0.23 10.42 -2.99
N LYS A 173 0.32 9.21 -2.87
CA LYS A 173 -0.29 8.11 -2.13
C LYS A 173 -0.27 8.34 -0.61
N ALA A 174 0.68 9.12 -0.10
CA ALA A 174 0.78 9.44 1.32
C ALA A 174 -0.28 10.44 1.80
N LYS A 175 -0.93 11.17 0.91
CA LYS A 175 -1.86 12.24 1.26
C LYS A 175 -2.92 11.84 2.29
N LYS A 176 -3.49 10.62 2.18
CA LYS A 176 -4.47 10.07 3.12
C LYS A 176 -3.85 9.55 4.43
N ARG A 177 -2.53 9.50 4.52
CA ARG A 177 -1.74 9.01 5.66
C ARG A 177 -1.03 10.14 6.42
N ILE A 178 -1.17 11.38 5.97
CA ILE A 178 -0.76 12.59 6.69
C ILE A 178 -1.96 13.04 7.51
N LEU A 179 -1.90 12.81 8.81
CA LEU A 179 -3.04 12.94 9.72
C LEU A 179 -2.98 14.25 10.50
N ASP A 180 -4.13 14.85 10.68
CA ASP A 180 -4.31 15.89 11.67
C ASP A 180 -4.36 15.27 13.06
N VAL A 181 -3.67 15.89 14.01
CA VAL A 181 -3.63 15.44 15.40
C VAL A 181 -4.37 16.42 16.30
N GLN A 182 -5.13 15.90 17.23
CA GLN A 182 -5.89 16.67 18.19
C GLN A 182 -5.39 16.42 19.60
N LYS A 183 -4.98 17.47 20.30
CA LYS A 183 -4.65 17.38 21.72
C LYS A 183 -5.94 17.49 22.55
N SER A 184 -6.14 16.50 23.40
CA SER A 184 -7.23 16.56 24.41
C SER A 184 -6.90 17.55 25.51
N ASN A 185 -7.93 17.93 26.28
CA ASN A 185 -7.75 18.77 27.47
C ASN A 185 -6.86 18.10 28.56
N THR A 186 -6.68 16.78 28.49
CA THR A 186 -5.81 16.00 29.37
C THR A 186 -4.36 15.92 28.88
N GLY A 187 -4.04 16.56 27.75
CA GLY A 187 -2.71 16.57 27.15
C GLY A 187 -2.37 15.32 26.31
N ILE A 188 -3.33 14.39 26.13
CA ILE A 188 -3.16 13.22 25.27
C ILE A 188 -3.40 13.64 23.81
N THR A 189 -2.50 13.27 22.92
CA THR A 189 -2.70 13.44 21.49
C THR A 189 -3.54 12.29 20.94
N ASN A 190 -4.69 12.60 20.34
CA ASN A 190 -5.53 11.61 19.68
C ASN A 190 -5.18 11.52 18.18
N VAL A 191 -4.99 10.32 17.72
CA VAL A 191 -4.75 9.98 16.32
C VAL A 191 -5.80 8.95 15.89
N VAL A 192 -6.56 9.26 14.86
CA VAL A 192 -7.57 8.35 14.32
C VAL A 192 -7.16 7.94 12.91
N TYR A 193 -7.14 6.63 12.67
CA TYR A 193 -6.82 6.09 11.37
C TYR A 193 -7.67 4.87 11.05
N ASP A 194 -8.62 5.05 10.15
CA ASP A 194 -9.48 3.98 9.64
C ASP A 194 -8.80 3.29 8.46
N VAL A 195 -8.94 1.97 8.41
CA VAL A 195 -8.31 1.11 7.40
C VAL A 195 -9.40 0.35 6.67
N SER A 196 -9.37 0.41 5.34
CA SER A 196 -10.12 -0.51 4.49
C SER A 196 -9.14 -1.43 3.78
N MET A 197 -9.37 -2.73 3.92
CA MET A 197 -8.49 -3.76 3.40
C MET A 197 -8.69 -3.94 1.90
N SER A 198 -7.59 -4.23 1.20
CA SER A 198 -7.62 -4.54 -0.24
C SER A 198 -7.66 -6.04 -0.46
N GLU A 199 -8.54 -6.50 -1.32
CA GLU A 199 -8.63 -7.92 -1.68
C GLU A 199 -7.37 -8.41 -2.41
N VAL A 200 -7.05 -9.68 -2.22
CA VAL A 200 -6.04 -10.35 -3.03
C VAL A 200 -6.64 -10.60 -4.41
N LEU A 201 -6.20 -9.83 -5.39
CA LEU A 201 -6.60 -10.04 -6.76
C LEU A 201 -5.78 -11.18 -7.35
N HIS A 202 -6.48 -12.22 -7.79
CA HIS A 202 -5.87 -13.36 -8.44
C HIS A 202 -6.03 -13.26 -9.95
N LEU A 203 -4.93 -13.42 -10.66
CA LEU A 203 -4.96 -13.62 -12.10
C LEU A 203 -4.75 -15.10 -12.41
N GLU A 204 -5.54 -15.64 -13.31
CA GLU A 204 -5.41 -17.02 -13.76
C GLU A 204 -3.99 -17.32 -14.25
N ALA A 205 -3.41 -18.43 -13.78
CA ALA A 205 -2.04 -18.84 -14.11
C ALA A 205 -1.77 -18.90 -15.62
N ALA A 206 -2.77 -19.29 -16.42
CA ALA A 206 -2.69 -19.28 -17.87
C ALA A 206 -2.53 -17.87 -18.45
N THR A 207 -3.17 -16.88 -17.83
CA THR A 207 -3.04 -15.46 -18.23
C THR A 207 -1.67 -14.91 -17.84
N LEU A 208 -1.20 -15.20 -16.62
CA LEU A 208 0.17 -14.85 -16.20
C LEU A 208 1.22 -15.45 -17.16
N THR A 209 1.06 -16.72 -17.51
CA THR A 209 1.99 -17.39 -18.45
C THR A 209 2.04 -16.71 -19.81
N LYS A 210 0.90 -16.19 -20.30
CA LYS A 210 0.87 -15.41 -21.56
C LYS A 210 1.69 -14.13 -21.49
N LEU A 211 1.89 -13.57 -20.30
CA LEU A 211 2.68 -12.36 -20.10
C LEU A 211 4.19 -12.63 -20.04
N ASN A 212 4.62 -13.88 -19.84
CA ASN A 212 6.03 -14.26 -19.82
C ASN A 212 6.71 -14.03 -21.18
N GLY A 213 7.97 -13.62 -21.12
CA GLY A 213 8.83 -13.49 -22.30
C GLY A 213 9.60 -12.18 -22.34
N SER A 214 10.29 -11.96 -23.44
CA SER A 214 11.10 -10.78 -23.70
C SER A 214 10.26 -9.70 -24.40
N TYR A 215 10.47 -8.47 -23.99
CA TYR A 215 9.82 -7.29 -24.52
C TYR A 215 10.87 -6.26 -24.93
N THR A 216 10.73 -5.69 -26.11
CA THR A 216 11.65 -4.68 -26.65
C THR A 216 10.99 -3.31 -26.66
N ASP A 217 11.71 -2.29 -26.19
CA ASP A 217 11.28 -0.90 -26.23
C ASP A 217 11.01 -0.47 -27.67
N VAL A 218 9.85 0.16 -27.90
CA VAL A 218 9.43 0.55 -29.26
C VAL A 218 10.30 1.69 -29.82
N SER A 219 10.86 2.54 -28.94
CA SER A 219 11.71 3.68 -29.29
C SER A 219 13.21 3.33 -29.31
N ASN A 220 13.64 2.32 -28.51
CA ASN A 220 15.02 1.92 -28.41
C ASN A 220 15.16 0.39 -28.47
N LYS A 221 15.46 -0.12 -29.65
CA LYS A 221 15.56 -1.57 -29.91
C LYS A 221 16.66 -2.31 -29.12
N LYS A 222 17.58 -1.57 -28.50
CA LYS A 222 18.62 -2.14 -27.62
C LYS A 222 18.12 -2.33 -26.17
N LYS A 223 17.03 -1.66 -25.79
CA LYS A 223 16.44 -1.79 -24.45
C LYS A 223 15.41 -2.91 -24.45
N THR A 224 15.64 -3.94 -23.65
CA THR A 224 14.77 -5.09 -23.49
C THR A 224 14.51 -5.34 -22.00
N ILE A 225 13.33 -5.85 -21.71
CA ILE A 225 12.97 -6.40 -20.39
C ILE A 225 12.51 -7.82 -20.56
N GLU A 226 12.71 -8.66 -19.56
CA GLU A 226 12.27 -10.04 -19.51
C GLU A 226 11.31 -10.23 -18.34
N LEU A 227 10.11 -10.75 -18.61
CA LEU A 227 9.10 -11.07 -17.62
C LEU A 227 8.93 -12.58 -17.51
N PHE A 228 8.74 -13.04 -16.28
CA PHE A 228 8.44 -14.43 -15.97
C PHE A 228 7.46 -14.53 -14.80
N SER A 229 6.72 -15.64 -14.73
CA SER A 229 5.83 -15.95 -13.62
C SER A 229 6.50 -16.96 -12.69
N PHE A 230 6.44 -16.68 -11.38
CA PHE A 230 6.91 -17.57 -10.32
C PHE A 230 5.98 -17.47 -9.13
N ASN A 231 5.56 -18.61 -8.57
CA ASN A 231 4.60 -18.68 -7.47
C ASN A 231 3.35 -17.85 -7.71
N ASN A 232 2.74 -17.98 -8.88
CA ASN A 232 1.54 -17.25 -9.31
C ASN A 232 1.66 -15.70 -9.24
N THR A 233 2.86 -15.18 -9.42
CA THR A 233 3.19 -13.77 -9.41
C THR A 233 4.05 -13.41 -10.61
N LEU A 234 3.91 -12.19 -11.13
CA LEU A 234 4.71 -11.66 -12.22
C LEU A 234 6.01 -11.07 -11.69
N TRP A 235 7.12 -11.35 -12.39
CA TRP A 235 8.44 -10.85 -12.06
C TRP A 235 9.10 -10.23 -13.28
N MET A 236 9.78 -9.10 -13.10
CA MET A 236 10.70 -8.56 -14.09
C MET A 236 12.11 -8.95 -13.70
N LYS A 237 12.80 -9.68 -14.57
CA LYS A 237 14.14 -10.19 -14.33
C LYS A 237 15.15 -9.06 -14.11
N ASN A 238 16.00 -9.22 -13.13
CA ASN A 238 17.17 -8.38 -12.86
C ASN A 238 18.42 -9.26 -12.65
N GLU A 239 19.55 -8.67 -12.25
CA GLU A 239 20.81 -9.40 -12.06
C GLU A 239 20.74 -10.47 -10.95
N ALA A 240 19.96 -10.24 -9.89
CA ALA A 240 19.84 -11.17 -8.77
C ALA A 240 18.78 -12.25 -9.04
N PHE A 241 17.53 -11.84 -9.20
CA PHE A 241 16.39 -12.71 -9.50
C PHE A 241 15.31 -11.95 -10.26
N GLY A 242 14.77 -10.88 -9.69
CA GLY A 242 13.73 -10.06 -10.29
C GLY A 242 13.00 -9.16 -9.31
N ASN A 243 12.32 -8.15 -9.87
CA ASN A 243 11.39 -7.30 -9.15
C ASN A 243 10.00 -7.91 -9.22
N LYS A 244 9.35 -8.05 -8.08
CA LYS A 244 8.02 -8.64 -7.93
C LYS A 244 6.94 -7.62 -8.27
N PHE A 245 5.98 -8.01 -9.11
CA PHE A 245 4.82 -7.19 -9.45
C PHE A 245 3.52 -7.90 -9.05
N GLU A 246 2.68 -7.20 -8.31
CA GLU A 246 1.36 -7.68 -7.92
C GLU A 246 0.28 -7.16 -8.86
N TYR A 247 -0.69 -8.00 -9.15
CA TYR A 247 -1.82 -7.64 -10.01
C TYR A 247 -2.73 -6.66 -9.29
N ALA A 248 -2.98 -5.52 -9.91
CA ALA A 248 -3.82 -4.44 -9.37
C ALA A 248 -5.15 -4.27 -10.14
N GLY A 249 -5.56 -5.29 -10.92
CA GLY A 249 -6.76 -5.23 -11.76
C GLY A 249 -6.51 -4.58 -13.13
N ASN A 250 -7.42 -4.77 -14.08
CA ASN A 250 -7.39 -4.14 -15.41
C ASN A 250 -6.06 -4.28 -16.17
N ASN A 251 -5.42 -5.45 -16.08
CA ASN A 251 -4.10 -5.69 -16.66
C ASN A 251 -3.00 -4.74 -16.14
N LEU A 252 -3.20 -4.12 -14.97
CA LEU A 252 -2.21 -3.31 -14.27
C LEU A 252 -1.48 -4.18 -13.25
N PHE A 253 -0.16 -4.03 -13.20
CA PHE A 253 0.69 -4.61 -12.17
C PHE A 253 1.51 -3.51 -11.51
N GLU A 254 1.66 -3.57 -10.20
CA GLU A 254 2.45 -2.63 -9.42
C GLU A 254 3.54 -3.37 -8.66
N GLU A 255 4.74 -2.79 -8.54
CA GLU A 255 5.81 -3.41 -7.77
C GLU A 255 5.43 -3.49 -6.29
N ALA A 256 5.52 -4.69 -5.72
CA ALA A 256 4.99 -5.02 -4.40
C ALA A 256 5.74 -4.38 -3.23
N SER A 257 7.02 -4.07 -3.40
CA SER A 257 7.89 -3.53 -2.35
C SER A 257 8.20 -2.05 -2.53
N ASN A 258 7.58 -1.42 -3.52
CA ASN A 258 7.95 -0.06 -3.88
C ASN A 258 7.27 0.97 -3.00
N PRO A 259 8.04 1.86 -2.36
CA PRO A 259 7.50 2.98 -1.63
C PRO A 259 6.66 3.87 -2.55
N ALA A 260 5.75 4.58 -1.94
CA ALA A 260 4.75 5.37 -2.62
C ALA A 260 5.29 6.40 -3.63
N ASN A 261 6.57 6.81 -3.53
CA ASN A 261 7.20 7.73 -4.47
C ASN A 261 7.90 7.05 -5.64
N HIS A 262 8.35 5.84 -5.43
CA HIS A 262 9.09 5.06 -6.41
C HIS A 262 8.19 4.06 -7.10
N TYR A 263 6.88 4.32 -7.17
CA TYR A 263 5.97 3.32 -7.70
C TYR A 263 6.29 2.99 -9.15
N TRP A 264 6.44 1.71 -9.37
CA TRP A 264 6.74 1.10 -10.63
C TRP A 264 5.54 0.32 -11.12
N LYS A 265 5.05 0.68 -12.31
CA LYS A 265 3.81 0.14 -12.87
C LYS A 265 4.05 -0.45 -14.25
N LEU A 266 3.41 -1.57 -14.51
CA LEU A 266 3.33 -2.22 -15.80
C LEU A 266 1.86 -2.32 -16.22
N GLN A 267 1.44 -1.51 -17.17
CA GLN A 267 0.11 -1.59 -17.75
C GLN A 267 0.16 -2.39 -19.05
N PHE A 268 -0.50 -3.54 -19.08
CA PHE A 268 -0.57 -4.39 -20.27
C PHE A 268 -1.73 -4.00 -21.15
N THR A 269 -1.50 -4.05 -22.46
CA THR A 269 -2.52 -3.98 -23.50
C THR A 269 -2.40 -5.23 -24.36
N ILE A 270 -3.47 -6.01 -24.44
CA ILE A 270 -3.54 -7.24 -25.25
C ILE A 270 -4.49 -6.97 -26.39
N ALA A 271 -3.98 -6.94 -27.62
CA ALA A 271 -4.79 -6.73 -28.81
C ALA A 271 -5.55 -8.01 -29.17
N GLU A 272 -6.63 -7.89 -29.94
CA GLU A 272 -7.44 -9.03 -30.43
C GLU A 272 -6.61 -10.06 -31.20
N GLY A 273 -5.57 -9.63 -31.91
CA GLY A 273 -4.59 -10.51 -32.61
C GLY A 273 -3.52 -11.13 -31.71
N GLY A 274 -3.65 -11.00 -30.36
CA GLY A 274 -2.72 -11.58 -29.38
C GLY A 274 -1.41 -10.81 -29.19
N ALA A 275 -1.20 -9.68 -29.85
CA ALA A 275 -0.04 -8.83 -29.64
C ALA A 275 -0.10 -8.17 -28.25
N ILE A 276 0.98 -8.24 -27.47
CA ILE A 276 1.05 -7.72 -26.12
C ILE A 276 2.01 -6.52 -26.05
N ARG A 277 1.55 -5.42 -25.48
CA ARG A 277 2.35 -4.24 -25.17
C ARG A 277 2.34 -3.97 -23.68
N ILE A 278 3.39 -3.31 -23.19
CA ILE A 278 3.54 -2.84 -21.84
C ILE A 278 3.80 -1.35 -21.88
N SER A 279 3.00 -0.58 -21.14
CA SER A 279 3.36 0.79 -20.75
C SER A 279 3.95 0.72 -19.35
N GLU A 280 5.27 0.87 -19.27
CA GLU A 280 6.02 0.96 -18.02
C GLU A 280 6.06 2.40 -17.55
N SER A 281 5.85 2.64 -16.26
CA SER A 281 6.10 3.94 -15.64
C SER A 281 6.64 3.76 -14.22
N TYR A 282 7.67 4.54 -13.87
CA TYR A 282 8.23 4.57 -12.52
C TYR A 282 8.81 5.95 -12.20
N ILE A 283 9.05 6.17 -10.90
CA ILE A 283 9.76 7.33 -10.37
C ILE A 283 11.05 6.82 -9.74
N ASP A 284 12.19 7.36 -10.14
CA ASP A 284 13.49 6.97 -9.61
C ASP A 284 13.82 7.67 -8.28
N ASP A 285 14.95 7.29 -7.66
CA ASP A 285 15.41 7.83 -6.37
C ASP A 285 15.67 9.33 -6.39
N HIS A 286 15.78 9.93 -7.57
CA HIS A 286 15.90 11.39 -7.77
C HIS A 286 14.55 12.05 -8.07
N LEU A 287 13.43 11.36 -7.80
CA LEU A 287 12.06 11.81 -8.06
C LEU A 287 11.77 12.12 -9.55
N LYS A 288 12.59 11.59 -10.45
CA LYS A 288 12.39 11.74 -11.88
C LYS A 288 11.42 10.67 -12.39
N LYS A 289 10.45 11.12 -13.17
CA LYS A 289 9.47 10.22 -13.82
C LYS A 289 10.05 9.64 -15.09
N HIS A 290 9.85 8.34 -15.26
CA HIS A 290 10.20 7.57 -16.45
C HIS A 290 8.98 6.89 -17.02
N ALA A 291 8.90 6.82 -18.35
CA ALA A 291 7.87 6.09 -19.06
C ALA A 291 8.44 5.45 -20.33
N PHE A 292 8.12 4.19 -20.54
CA PHE A 292 8.56 3.41 -21.69
C PHE A 292 7.40 2.59 -22.23
N VAL A 293 7.49 2.25 -23.52
CA VAL A 293 6.52 1.35 -24.15
C VAL A 293 7.26 0.20 -24.78
N TYR A 294 6.90 -1.02 -24.41
CA TYR A 294 7.52 -2.22 -24.92
C TYR A 294 6.53 -3.05 -25.72
N GLN A 295 7.04 -3.74 -26.72
CA GLN A 295 6.32 -4.73 -27.50
C GLN A 295 6.87 -6.11 -27.20
N LYS A 296 6.01 -7.08 -26.94
CA LYS A 296 6.40 -8.48 -26.77
C LYS A 296 7.06 -9.02 -28.04
N ASN A 297 8.20 -9.65 -27.88
CA ASN A 297 8.89 -10.30 -28.99
C ASN A 297 8.11 -11.56 -29.40
N GLN A 298 7.92 -11.77 -30.69
CA GLN A 298 7.36 -13.03 -31.18
C GLN A 298 8.42 -14.12 -31.00
N ILE A 299 8.00 -15.26 -30.46
CA ILE A 299 8.82 -16.47 -30.45
C ILE A 299 8.88 -16.94 -31.92
N LYS A 300 10.07 -16.90 -32.51
CA LYS A 300 10.30 -17.45 -33.86
C LYS A 300 10.26 -18.96 -33.83
#